data_c4956481afec3a88b3016e6c8bbc2399
#
_entry.id   c4956481afec3a88b3016e6c8bbc2399
#
_cell.length_a   1.000
_cell.length_b   1.000
_cell.length_c   1.000
_cell.angle_alpha   90.00
_cell.angle_beta   90.00
_cell.angle_gamma   90.00
#
_symmetry.space_group_name_H-M   'P 1'
#
loop_
_entity.id
_entity.type
_entity.pdbx_description
1 polymer ?
#
loop_
_entity_poly.entity_id
_entity_poly.type
_entity_poly.pdbx_seq_one_letter_code
_entity_poly.pdbx_strand_id
1 'polypeptide(L)'
;TSVCSYLAQMLSMVALPFFLQRTFGYNDVSTGLLLTAWPAVIMVAAPVAGVLVGRIHAGALGGTGLAAMAAGLAALAWLPDAPATWDIVWRLALGGVGFALFQSPNNSILIASAPPERSGSASGMLATARLTGQTVGAAAMALLFHVVPDNAPRTALLAAGAAALAGSAVSFMRLSLPLPDALVRRKNA
;
A
#
# COMPACT_ATOMS: atom_id res chain seq x y z
N THR A 1 -6.30 -5.34 8.22
CA THR A 1 -5.16 -4.56 7.68
C THR A 1 -4.90 -4.91 6.21
N SER A 2 -4.66 -6.19 5.85
CA SER A 2 -4.31 -6.61 4.47
C SER A 2 -5.35 -6.20 3.43
N VAL A 3 -6.64 -6.43 3.66
CA VAL A 3 -7.71 -6.03 2.74
C VAL A 3 -7.68 -4.52 2.49
N CYS A 4 -7.56 -3.70 3.55
CA CYS A 4 -7.52 -2.23 3.42
C CYS A 4 -6.31 -1.74 2.62
N SER A 5 -5.13 -2.34 2.83
CA SER A 5 -3.91 -1.95 2.11
C SER A 5 -3.95 -2.32 0.63
N TYR A 6 -4.46 -3.51 0.30
CA TYR A 6 -4.60 -3.92 -1.10
C TYR A 6 -5.75 -3.20 -1.83
N LEU A 7 -6.82 -2.83 -1.09
CA LEU A 7 -7.87 -1.95 -1.60
C LEU A 7 -7.27 -0.57 -1.95
N ALA A 8 -6.54 0.03 -1.01
CA ALA A 8 -5.90 1.32 -1.22
C ALA A 8 -4.92 1.28 -2.40
N GLN A 9 -4.09 0.23 -2.48
CA GLN A 9 -3.16 0.03 -3.59
C GLN A 9 -3.90 -0.07 -4.94
N MET A 10 -4.91 -0.92 -5.03
CA MET A 10 -5.63 -1.14 -6.30
C MET A 10 -6.38 0.10 -6.74
N LEU A 11 -7.09 0.74 -5.80
CA LEU A 11 -7.82 1.97 -6.07
C LEU A 11 -6.89 3.08 -6.58
N SER A 12 -5.71 3.24 -5.95
CA SER A 12 -4.72 4.23 -6.40
C SER A 12 -4.10 3.86 -7.75
N MET A 13 -3.77 2.58 -7.98
CA MET A 13 -3.18 2.12 -9.24
C MET A 13 -4.11 2.33 -10.44
N VAL A 14 -5.42 2.18 -10.25
CA VAL A 14 -6.40 2.48 -11.31
C VAL A 14 -6.64 3.98 -11.43
N ALA A 15 -6.68 4.72 -10.33
CA ALA A 15 -6.94 6.17 -10.34
C ALA A 15 -5.80 6.99 -10.97
N LEU A 16 -4.55 6.63 -10.69
CA LEU A 16 -3.36 7.43 -11.06
C LEU A 16 -3.21 7.67 -12.56
N PRO A 17 -3.35 6.67 -13.46
CA PRO A 17 -3.30 6.93 -14.90
C PRO A 17 -4.34 7.95 -15.34
N PHE A 18 -5.58 7.78 -14.90
CA PHE A 18 -6.67 8.72 -15.24
C PHE A 18 -6.45 10.11 -14.64
N PHE A 19 -5.88 10.18 -13.43
CA PHE A 19 -5.56 11.44 -12.79
C PHE A 19 -4.50 12.22 -13.56
N LEU A 20 -3.40 11.57 -13.94
CA LEU A 20 -2.32 12.19 -14.69
C LEU A 20 -2.74 12.59 -16.11
N GLN A 21 -3.48 11.74 -16.80
CA GLN A 21 -3.90 11.98 -18.16
C GLN A 21 -5.02 13.02 -18.25
N ARG A 22 -6.08 12.88 -17.46
CA ARG A 22 -7.26 13.76 -17.56
C ARG A 22 -7.05 15.13 -16.91
N THR A 23 -6.32 15.18 -15.79
CA THR A 23 -6.13 16.43 -15.03
C THR A 23 -4.95 17.24 -15.56
N PHE A 24 -3.85 16.56 -15.93
CA PHE A 24 -2.59 17.23 -16.30
C PHE A 24 -2.20 17.03 -17.77
N GLY A 25 -2.97 16.27 -18.54
CA GLY A 25 -2.73 16.10 -19.98
C GLY A 25 -1.50 15.26 -20.33
N TYR A 26 -0.98 14.45 -19.40
CA TYR A 26 0.14 13.55 -19.70
C TYR A 26 -0.26 12.51 -20.75
N ASN A 27 0.64 12.22 -21.71
CA ASN A 27 0.44 11.12 -22.65
C ASN A 27 0.69 9.75 -21.99
N ASP A 28 0.29 8.68 -22.67
CA ASP A 28 0.37 7.30 -22.14
C ASP A 28 1.79 6.90 -21.76
N VAL A 29 2.79 7.26 -22.58
CA VAL A 29 4.20 6.92 -22.34
C VAL A 29 4.74 7.62 -21.10
N SER A 30 4.51 8.94 -20.99
CA SER A 30 4.95 9.72 -19.84
C SER A 30 4.25 9.25 -18.55
N THR A 31 2.96 8.94 -18.64
CA THR A 31 2.19 8.38 -17.52
C THR A 31 2.78 7.05 -17.09
N GLY A 32 3.02 6.14 -18.01
CA GLY A 32 3.63 4.83 -17.73
C GLY A 32 5.00 4.97 -17.05
N LEU A 33 5.87 5.85 -17.59
CA LEU A 33 7.19 6.11 -16.99
C LEU A 33 7.09 6.67 -15.56
N LEU A 34 6.21 7.63 -15.31
CA LEU A 34 6.00 8.18 -13.98
C LEU A 34 5.54 7.11 -12.99
N LEU A 35 4.62 6.27 -13.40
CA LEU A 35 4.08 5.19 -12.55
C LEU A 35 5.12 4.12 -12.22
N THR A 36 6.20 3.97 -13.01
CA THR A 36 7.30 3.05 -12.67
C THR A 36 8.03 3.42 -11.38
N ALA A 37 7.93 4.67 -10.93
CA ALA A 37 8.52 5.11 -9.66
C ALA A 37 7.99 4.30 -8.47
N TRP A 38 6.72 3.94 -8.47
CA TRP A 38 6.11 3.13 -7.41
C TRP A 38 6.72 1.72 -7.28
N PRO A 39 6.70 0.84 -8.30
CA PRO A 39 7.31 -0.48 -8.21
C PRO A 39 8.84 -0.43 -8.06
N ALA A 40 9.52 0.55 -8.67
CA ALA A 40 10.97 0.70 -8.55
C ALA A 40 11.38 0.94 -7.09
N VAL A 41 10.64 1.79 -6.38
CA VAL A 41 10.91 2.05 -4.96
C VAL A 41 10.57 0.84 -4.10
N ILE A 42 9.50 0.11 -4.40
CA ILE A 42 9.17 -1.15 -3.69
C ILE A 42 10.32 -2.15 -3.83
N MET A 43 10.91 -2.28 -5.01
CA MET A 43 12.02 -3.20 -5.26
C MET A 43 13.22 -2.92 -4.35
N VAL A 44 13.50 -1.67 -4.03
CA VAL A 44 14.58 -1.26 -3.13
C VAL A 44 14.14 -1.30 -1.66
N ALA A 45 12.93 -0.85 -1.37
CA ALA A 45 12.44 -0.73 0.00
C ALA A 45 12.03 -2.08 0.64
N ALA A 46 11.59 -3.06 -0.17
CA ALA A 46 11.12 -4.34 0.36
C ALA A 46 12.22 -5.17 1.03
N PRO A 47 13.45 -5.30 0.49
CA PRO A 47 14.56 -5.94 1.20
C PRO A 47 14.90 -5.23 2.51
N VAL A 48 14.93 -3.89 2.52
CA VAL A 48 15.18 -3.09 3.72
C VAL A 48 14.10 -3.35 4.77
N ALA A 49 12.83 -3.34 4.37
CA ALA A 49 11.71 -3.70 5.23
C ALA A 49 11.86 -5.12 5.80
N GLY A 50 12.31 -6.07 5.00
CA GLY A 50 12.58 -7.44 5.43
C GLY A 50 13.63 -7.53 6.55
N VAL A 51 14.71 -6.76 6.46
CA VAL A 51 15.73 -6.67 7.51
C VAL A 51 15.19 -6.00 8.79
N LEU A 52 14.33 -4.99 8.63
CA LEU A 52 13.73 -4.29 9.76
C LEU A 52 12.72 -5.16 10.55
N VAL A 53 12.08 -6.14 9.93
CA VAL A 53 11.14 -7.08 10.60
C VAL A 53 11.78 -7.77 11.80
N GLY A 54 13.08 -8.05 11.76
CA GLY A 54 13.80 -8.67 12.88
C GLY A 54 14.17 -7.69 14.02
N ARG A 55 14.08 -6.37 13.78
CA ARG A 55 14.55 -5.32 14.69
C ARG A 55 13.45 -4.45 15.26
N ILE A 56 12.40 -4.22 14.49
CA ILE A 56 11.28 -3.33 14.82
C ILE A 56 10.01 -4.17 14.92
N HIS A 57 9.12 -3.82 15.86
CA HIS A 57 7.84 -4.49 15.98
C HIS A 57 7.03 -4.33 14.69
N ALA A 58 6.57 -5.43 14.12
CA ALA A 58 5.93 -5.44 12.80
C ALA A 58 4.63 -4.62 12.74
N GLY A 59 3.91 -4.50 13.86
CA GLY A 59 2.75 -3.60 13.98
C GLY A 59 3.15 -2.14 13.81
N ALA A 60 4.30 -1.72 14.38
CA ALA A 60 4.84 -0.36 14.21
C ALA A 60 5.30 -0.14 12.76
N LEU A 61 6.09 -1.07 12.22
CA LEU A 61 6.62 -0.97 10.86
C LEU A 61 5.49 -0.94 9.82
N GLY A 62 4.50 -1.82 9.96
CA GLY A 62 3.33 -1.84 9.08
C GLY A 62 2.43 -0.62 9.24
N GLY A 63 2.25 -0.13 10.47
CA GLY A 63 1.46 1.07 10.77
C GLY A 63 2.09 2.33 10.18
N THR A 64 3.39 2.56 10.43
CA THR A 64 4.13 3.70 9.84
C THR A 64 4.19 3.62 8.32
N GLY A 65 4.36 2.40 7.76
CA GLY A 65 4.31 2.17 6.32
C GLY A 65 2.98 2.61 5.71
N LEU A 66 1.85 2.16 6.26
CA LEU A 66 0.53 2.54 5.76
C LEU A 66 0.22 4.04 5.98
N ALA A 67 0.73 4.65 7.05
CA ALA A 67 0.63 6.09 7.25
C ALA A 67 1.42 6.87 6.18
N ALA A 68 2.63 6.42 5.85
CA ALA A 68 3.44 7.00 4.77
C ALA A 68 2.77 6.84 3.40
N MET A 69 2.17 5.66 3.13
CA MET A 69 1.38 5.44 1.92
C MET A 69 0.20 6.40 1.83
N ALA A 70 -0.54 6.57 2.92
CA ALA A 70 -1.66 7.49 2.98
C ALA A 70 -1.23 8.94 2.73
N ALA A 71 -0.10 9.35 3.33
CA ALA A 71 0.47 10.68 3.13
C ALA A 71 0.89 10.91 1.66
N GLY A 72 1.52 9.92 1.03
CA GLY A 72 1.88 9.97 -0.39
C GLY A 72 0.66 10.11 -1.30
N LEU A 73 -0.40 9.33 -1.04
CA LEU A 73 -1.65 9.39 -1.80
C LEU A 73 -2.40 10.70 -1.59
N ALA A 74 -2.44 11.21 -0.36
CA ALA A 74 -3.00 12.52 -0.08
C ALA A 74 -2.20 13.62 -0.79
N ALA A 75 -0.87 13.59 -0.71
CA ALA A 75 -0.01 14.55 -1.40
C ALA A 75 -0.20 14.52 -2.93
N LEU A 76 -0.45 13.34 -3.53
CA LEU A 76 -0.81 13.20 -4.94
C LEU A 76 -2.16 13.84 -5.26
N ALA A 77 -3.17 13.66 -4.40
CA ALA A 77 -4.49 14.28 -4.58
C ALA A 77 -4.45 15.82 -4.55
N TRP A 78 -3.44 16.42 -3.92
CA TRP A 78 -3.21 17.87 -3.84
C TRP A 78 -1.99 18.31 -4.66
N LEU A 79 -1.79 17.75 -5.85
CA LEU A 79 -0.81 18.26 -6.80
C LEU A 79 -1.22 19.67 -7.27
N PRO A 80 -0.23 20.59 -7.48
CA PRO A 80 -0.49 21.90 -8.10
C PRO A 80 -0.95 21.72 -9.55
N ASP A 81 -1.54 22.77 -10.13
CA ASP A 81 -2.09 22.73 -11.50
C ASP A 81 -1.04 22.44 -12.58
N ALA A 82 0.23 22.77 -12.34
CA ALA A 82 1.35 22.48 -13.22
C ALA A 82 2.46 21.77 -12.44
N PRO A 83 2.31 20.47 -12.13
CA PRO A 83 3.29 19.76 -11.32
C PRO A 83 4.57 19.49 -12.11
N ALA A 84 5.72 19.74 -11.48
CA ALA A 84 6.97 19.26 -12.03
C ALA A 84 7.03 17.72 -11.96
N THR A 85 7.76 17.09 -12.88
CA THR A 85 7.96 15.62 -12.87
C THR A 85 8.43 15.11 -11.51
N TRP A 86 9.36 15.83 -10.88
CA TRP A 86 9.85 15.49 -9.54
C TRP A 86 8.76 15.52 -8.47
N ASP A 87 7.80 16.44 -8.57
CA ASP A 87 6.67 16.54 -7.65
C ASP A 87 5.81 15.28 -7.65
N ILE A 88 5.64 14.67 -8.79
CA ILE A 88 4.89 13.43 -8.93
C ILE A 88 5.72 12.24 -8.43
N VAL A 89 7.00 12.17 -8.85
CA VAL A 89 7.88 11.03 -8.55
C VAL A 89 8.08 10.83 -7.05
N TRP A 90 8.41 11.88 -6.30
CA TRP A 90 8.65 11.69 -4.85
C TRP A 90 7.38 11.31 -4.07
N ARG A 91 6.21 11.78 -4.50
CA ARG A 91 4.92 11.40 -3.89
C ARG A 91 4.56 9.95 -4.19
N LEU A 92 4.79 9.49 -5.43
CA LEU A 92 4.67 8.08 -5.79
C LEU A 92 5.67 7.21 -5.02
N ALA A 93 6.92 7.69 -4.90
CA ALA A 93 7.96 7.01 -4.13
C ALA A 93 7.58 6.86 -2.65
N LEU A 94 7.05 7.91 -2.03
CA LEU A 94 6.59 7.88 -0.64
C LEU A 94 5.48 6.83 -0.46
N GLY A 95 4.51 6.77 -1.38
CA GLY A 95 3.47 5.74 -1.39
C GLY A 95 4.03 4.33 -1.53
N GLY A 96 5.01 4.15 -2.43
CA GLY A 96 5.69 2.88 -2.67
C GLY A 96 6.52 2.40 -1.48
N VAL A 97 7.31 3.29 -0.85
CA VAL A 97 8.03 2.99 0.41
C VAL A 97 7.05 2.56 1.48
N GLY A 98 5.98 3.34 1.66
CA GLY A 98 4.94 3.05 2.64
C GLY A 98 4.33 1.67 2.45
N PHE A 99 3.99 1.32 1.22
CA PHE A 99 3.44 0.00 0.90
C PHE A 99 4.46 -1.13 1.15
N ALA A 100 5.73 -0.95 0.79
CA ALA A 100 6.79 -1.94 1.01
C ALA A 100 7.02 -2.21 2.50
N LEU A 101 7.06 -1.14 3.33
CA LEU A 101 7.22 -1.23 4.78
C LEU A 101 6.05 -1.95 5.46
N PHE A 102 4.87 -1.94 4.87
CA PHE A 102 3.74 -2.72 5.34
C PHE A 102 3.76 -4.15 4.82
N GLN A 103 3.93 -4.34 3.52
CA GLN A 103 3.73 -5.62 2.84
C GLN A 103 4.71 -6.69 3.34
N SER A 104 5.99 -6.35 3.45
CA SER A 104 7.05 -7.30 3.83
C SER A 104 6.83 -7.89 5.24
N PRO A 105 6.67 -7.09 6.31
CA PRO A 105 6.41 -7.61 7.64
C PRO A 105 5.06 -8.32 7.75
N ASN A 106 4.02 -7.80 7.11
CA ASN A 106 2.69 -8.40 7.16
C ASN A 106 2.67 -9.81 6.57
N ASN A 107 3.32 -10.01 5.42
CA ASN A 107 3.42 -11.32 4.77
C ASN A 107 4.26 -12.30 5.61
N SER A 108 5.42 -11.84 6.11
CA SER A 108 6.32 -12.66 6.92
C SER A 108 5.66 -13.16 8.21
N ILE A 109 4.94 -12.29 8.92
CA ILE A 109 4.25 -12.66 10.16
C ILE A 109 3.11 -13.62 9.88
N LEU A 110 2.33 -13.37 8.84
CA LEU A 110 1.16 -14.18 8.53
C LEU A 110 1.56 -15.61 8.18
N ILE A 111 2.65 -15.77 7.44
CA ILE A 111 3.22 -17.10 7.13
C ILE A 111 3.86 -17.73 8.37
N ALA A 112 4.62 -16.96 9.17
CA ALA A 112 5.28 -17.47 10.37
C ALA A 112 4.31 -17.80 11.51
N SER A 113 3.11 -17.27 11.51
CA SER A 113 2.07 -17.57 12.50
C SER A 113 1.37 -18.91 12.27
N ALA A 114 1.57 -19.55 11.11
CA ALA A 114 1.00 -20.84 10.79
C ALA A 114 1.99 -21.97 11.14
N PRO A 115 1.50 -23.13 11.62
CA PRO A 115 2.33 -24.32 11.72
C PRO A 115 2.94 -24.69 10.35
N PRO A 116 4.15 -25.27 10.29
CA PRO A 116 4.82 -25.61 9.02
C PRO A 116 3.93 -26.43 8.08
N GLU A 117 3.13 -27.35 8.64
CA GLU A 117 2.21 -28.24 7.91
C GLU A 117 1.02 -27.46 7.27
N ARG A 118 0.76 -26.24 7.74
CA ARG A 118 -0.33 -25.37 7.28
C ARG A 118 0.15 -24.09 6.58
N SER A 119 1.42 -24.01 6.21
CA SER A 119 1.99 -22.85 5.53
C SER A 119 1.30 -22.55 4.18
N GLY A 120 0.87 -23.58 3.46
CA GLY A 120 0.06 -23.44 2.25
C GLY A 120 -1.30 -22.79 2.50
N SER A 121 -1.98 -23.17 3.61
CA SER A 121 -3.25 -22.57 4.00
C SER A 121 -3.08 -21.07 4.36
N ALA A 122 -2.02 -20.72 5.09
CA ALA A 122 -1.71 -19.32 5.42
C ALA A 122 -1.45 -18.46 4.16
N SER A 123 -0.70 -19.01 3.21
CA SER A 123 -0.45 -18.36 1.92
C SER A 123 -1.74 -18.18 1.11
N GLY A 124 -2.63 -19.17 1.13
CA GLY A 124 -3.96 -19.08 0.51
C GLY A 124 -4.83 -17.99 1.14
N MET A 125 -4.85 -17.88 2.47
CA MET A 125 -5.57 -16.82 3.18
C MET A 125 -5.02 -15.43 2.81
N LEU A 126 -3.69 -15.29 2.71
CA LEU A 126 -3.06 -14.03 2.28
C LEU A 126 -3.46 -13.67 0.85
N ALA A 127 -3.43 -14.65 -0.07
CA ALA A 127 -3.86 -14.46 -1.45
C ALA A 127 -5.34 -14.06 -1.54
N THR A 128 -6.21 -14.70 -0.77
CA THR A 128 -7.64 -14.35 -0.70
C THR A 128 -7.84 -12.92 -0.19
N ALA A 129 -7.18 -12.53 0.90
CA ALA A 129 -7.26 -11.18 1.44
C ALA A 129 -6.77 -10.13 0.43
N ARG A 130 -5.70 -10.43 -0.31
CA ARG A 130 -5.17 -9.57 -1.38
C ARG A 130 -6.18 -9.42 -2.52
N LEU A 131 -6.67 -10.53 -3.05
CA LEU A 131 -7.63 -10.51 -4.15
C LEU A 131 -8.93 -9.80 -3.76
N THR A 132 -9.45 -10.06 -2.55
CA THR A 132 -10.63 -9.36 -2.03
C THR A 132 -10.40 -7.85 -1.98
N GLY A 133 -9.28 -7.41 -1.42
CA GLY A 133 -8.94 -5.97 -1.38
C GLY A 133 -8.83 -5.37 -2.78
N GLN A 134 -8.15 -6.04 -3.70
CA GLN A 134 -7.99 -5.59 -5.08
C GLN A 134 -9.33 -5.52 -5.83
N THR A 135 -10.19 -6.53 -5.68
CA THR A 135 -11.52 -6.56 -6.32
C THR A 135 -12.40 -5.43 -5.80
N VAL A 136 -12.44 -5.24 -4.47
CA VAL A 136 -13.21 -4.15 -3.86
C VAL A 136 -12.66 -2.78 -4.30
N GLY A 137 -11.34 -2.64 -4.37
CA GLY A 137 -10.70 -1.41 -4.85
C GLY A 137 -11.06 -1.07 -6.30
N ALA A 138 -11.02 -2.08 -7.19
CA ALA A 138 -11.43 -1.91 -8.59
C ALA A 138 -12.92 -1.56 -8.74
N ALA A 139 -13.79 -2.25 -7.99
CA ALA A 139 -15.22 -1.96 -7.97
C ALA A 139 -15.52 -0.55 -7.41
N ALA A 140 -14.81 -0.14 -6.36
CA ALA A 140 -14.92 1.22 -5.82
C ALA A 140 -14.53 2.28 -6.86
N MET A 141 -13.49 2.05 -7.67
CA MET A 141 -13.14 2.96 -8.75
C MET A 141 -14.23 3.07 -9.81
N ALA A 142 -14.82 1.95 -10.22
CA ALA A 142 -15.93 1.94 -11.17
C ALA A 142 -17.14 2.72 -10.62
N LEU A 143 -17.45 2.54 -9.34
CA LEU A 143 -18.50 3.31 -8.67
C LEU A 143 -18.20 4.80 -8.65
N LEU A 144 -16.98 5.20 -8.32
CA LEU A 144 -16.57 6.60 -8.30
C LEU A 144 -16.69 7.26 -9.69
N PHE A 145 -16.34 6.55 -10.75
CA PHE A 145 -16.54 7.05 -12.12
C PHE A 145 -18.02 7.25 -12.46
N HIS A 146 -18.92 6.47 -11.87
CA HIS A 146 -20.35 6.62 -12.07
C HIS A 146 -20.94 7.76 -11.24
N VAL A 147 -20.53 7.90 -9.97
CA VAL A 147 -21.13 8.85 -9.02
C VAL A 147 -20.51 10.25 -9.10
N VAL A 148 -19.19 10.34 -9.35
CA VAL A 148 -18.43 11.62 -9.35
C VAL A 148 -17.49 11.65 -10.56
N PRO A 149 -18.00 11.61 -11.80
CA PRO A 149 -17.20 11.42 -13.02
C PRO A 149 -16.08 12.44 -13.20
N ASP A 150 -16.34 13.71 -12.88
CA ASP A 150 -15.38 14.81 -13.07
C ASP A 150 -14.18 14.75 -12.10
N ASN A 151 -14.42 14.28 -10.88
CA ASN A 151 -13.41 14.23 -9.81
C ASN A 151 -13.08 12.80 -9.35
N ALA A 152 -13.52 11.78 -10.08
CA ALA A 152 -13.36 10.39 -9.67
C ALA A 152 -11.91 10.02 -9.33
N PRO A 153 -10.87 10.37 -10.12
CA PRO A 153 -9.50 9.98 -9.80
C PRO A 153 -8.99 10.63 -8.51
N ARG A 154 -9.25 11.91 -8.30
CA ARG A 154 -8.85 12.62 -7.08
C ARG A 154 -9.55 12.05 -5.84
N THR A 155 -10.86 11.84 -5.94
CA THR A 155 -11.66 11.23 -4.87
C THR A 155 -11.17 9.82 -4.55
N ALA A 156 -10.79 9.05 -5.56
CA ALA A 156 -10.22 7.73 -5.41
C ALA A 156 -8.88 7.74 -4.65
N LEU A 157 -7.99 8.71 -4.95
CA LEU A 157 -6.73 8.86 -4.21
C LEU A 157 -6.96 9.20 -2.74
N LEU A 158 -7.93 10.06 -2.44
CA LEU A 158 -8.32 10.39 -1.06
C LEU A 158 -8.94 9.20 -0.33
N ALA A 159 -9.84 8.47 -1.00
CA ALA A 159 -10.44 7.25 -0.46
C ALA A 159 -9.40 6.15 -0.20
N ALA A 160 -8.43 5.99 -1.13
CA ALA A 160 -7.31 5.08 -0.95
C ALA A 160 -6.43 5.49 0.25
N GLY A 161 -6.16 6.79 0.41
CA GLY A 161 -5.47 7.34 1.56
C GLY A 161 -6.21 7.06 2.87
N ALA A 162 -7.53 7.26 2.91
CA ALA A 162 -8.36 6.95 4.07
C ALA A 162 -8.35 5.44 4.41
N ALA A 163 -8.43 4.57 3.41
CA ALA A 163 -8.32 3.13 3.60
C ALA A 163 -6.94 2.72 4.14
N ALA A 164 -5.85 3.35 3.65
CA ALA A 164 -4.51 3.13 4.16
C ALA A 164 -4.37 3.60 5.62
N LEU A 165 -4.95 4.76 5.99
CA LEU A 165 -4.98 5.24 7.38
C LEU A 165 -5.77 4.31 8.30
N ALA A 166 -6.92 3.81 7.85
CA ALA A 166 -7.68 2.80 8.61
C ALA A 166 -6.84 1.53 8.83
N GLY A 167 -6.15 1.06 7.78
CA GLY A 167 -5.20 -0.05 7.88
C GLY A 167 -4.04 0.25 8.84
N SER A 168 -3.52 1.48 8.84
CA SER A 168 -2.48 1.95 9.76
C SER A 168 -2.94 1.88 11.21
N ALA A 169 -4.12 2.43 11.51
CA ALA A 169 -4.71 2.38 12.86
C ALA A 169 -4.84 0.93 13.37
N VAL A 170 -5.40 0.04 12.54
CA VAL A 170 -5.50 -1.39 12.88
C VAL A 170 -4.12 -2.02 13.06
N SER A 171 -3.11 -1.61 12.30
CA SER A 171 -1.74 -2.13 12.45
C SER A 171 -1.11 -1.69 13.78
N PHE A 172 -1.33 -0.44 14.20
CA PHE A 172 -0.86 0.04 15.51
C PHE A 172 -1.57 -0.65 16.69
N MET A 173 -2.84 -1.01 16.55
CA MET A 173 -3.53 -1.79 17.59
C MET A 173 -2.87 -3.16 17.84
N ARG A 174 -2.13 -3.70 16.89
CA ARG A 174 -1.36 -4.94 17.06
C ARG A 174 -0.11 -4.78 17.94
N LEU A 175 0.30 -3.57 18.27
CA LEU A 175 1.42 -3.33 19.20
C LEU A 175 1.15 -3.88 20.60
N SER A 176 -0.11 -3.94 21.01
CA SER A 176 -0.53 -4.50 22.29
C SER A 176 -0.61 -6.04 22.32
N LEU A 177 -0.43 -6.70 21.15
CA LEU A 177 -0.46 -8.15 21.05
C LEU A 177 0.93 -8.75 21.18
N PRO A 178 1.15 -9.83 21.94
CA PRO A 178 2.44 -10.49 22.05
C PRO A 178 2.90 -11.02 20.67
N LEU A 179 4.22 -10.96 20.43
CA LEU A 179 4.81 -11.52 19.21
C LEU A 179 4.64 -13.05 19.21
N PRO A 180 4.36 -13.66 18.05
CA PRO A 180 4.33 -15.11 17.91
C PRO A 180 5.67 -15.74 18.34
N ASP A 181 5.62 -16.84 19.11
CA ASP A 181 6.80 -17.53 19.67
C ASP A 181 7.85 -17.90 18.61
N ALA A 182 7.43 -18.19 17.38
CA ALA A 182 8.31 -18.50 16.27
C ALA A 182 9.27 -17.35 15.90
N LEU A 183 8.85 -16.10 16.08
CA LEU A 183 9.69 -14.92 15.84
C LEU A 183 10.58 -14.59 17.03
N VAL A 184 10.15 -14.92 18.25
CA VAL A 184 10.95 -14.76 19.46
C VAL A 184 12.13 -15.72 19.44
N ARG A 185 11.94 -16.96 19.01
CA ARG A 185 13.00 -17.99 18.89
C ARG A 185 14.08 -17.61 17.86
N ARG A 186 13.71 -16.97 16.75
CA ARG A 186 14.67 -16.49 15.73
C ARG A 186 15.57 -15.34 16.21
N LYS A 187 15.12 -14.59 17.21
CA LYS A 187 15.89 -13.47 17.76
C LYS A 187 16.99 -13.93 18.75
N ASN A 188 16.85 -15.14 19.28
CA ASN A 188 17.74 -15.70 20.31
C ASN A 188 18.68 -16.80 19.75
N ALA A 189 18.62 -17.08 18.44
CA ALA A 189 19.50 -17.97 17.71
C ALA A 189 20.46 -17.18 16.79
#